data_01149d8d5b60493fd73b9fc4ea2584e6
#
_entry.id   01149d8d5b60493fd73b9fc4ea2584e6
#
_cell.length_a   1.000
_cell.length_b   1.000
_cell.length_c   1.000
_cell.angle_alpha   90.00
_cell.angle_beta   90.00
_cell.angle_gamma   90.00
#
_symmetry.space_group_name_H-M   'P 1'
#
loop_
_entity.id
_entity.type
_entity.pdbx_description
1 polymer ?
#
loop_
_entity_poly.entity_id
_entity_poly.type
_entity_poly.pdbx_seq_one_letter_code
_entity_poly.pdbx_strand_id
1 'polypeptide(L)'
;MPAGYVIAQLRVTNPENYKEYIEKVNPIVKKFDGEFLVRNGEYQIFDGETNFPRIIILKFPSYERALEWYNSEEYKPIKQIRLDNAEGTNIITVSYTHLTLPTIRSV
;
A
#
# COMPACT_ATOMS: atom_id res chain seq x y z
N MET A 1 -15.75 4.42 11.75
CA MET A 1 -14.60 5.15 11.17
C MET A 1 -14.31 4.65 9.78
N PRO A 2 -14.10 5.54 8.85
CA PRO A 2 -13.73 5.10 7.50
C PRO A 2 -12.35 4.45 7.52
N ALA A 3 -12.23 3.40 6.78
CA ALA A 3 -10.96 2.69 6.71
C ALA A 3 -9.95 3.44 5.87
N GLY A 4 -8.69 3.21 6.14
CA GLY A 4 -7.59 3.73 5.34
C GLY A 4 -7.04 2.62 4.47
N TYR A 5 -6.65 2.96 3.26
CA TYR A 5 -6.10 1.97 2.35
C TYR A 5 -4.75 2.43 1.82
N VAL A 6 -3.86 1.48 1.68
CA VAL A 6 -2.56 1.72 1.06
C VAL A 6 -2.57 0.94 -0.23
N ILE A 7 -2.34 1.63 -1.34
CA ILE A 7 -2.30 1.01 -2.64
C ILE A 7 -0.91 1.18 -3.22
N ALA A 8 -0.22 0.08 -3.42
CA ALA A 8 1.14 0.11 -3.95
C ALA A 8 1.15 -0.56 -5.31
N GLN A 9 1.74 0.11 -6.30
CA GLN A 9 1.98 -0.46 -7.61
C GLN A 9 3.46 -0.35 -7.84
N LEU A 10 4.13 -1.48 -7.94
CA LEU A 10 5.58 -1.52 -7.92
C LEU A 10 6.16 -2.38 -9.03
N ARG A 11 7.42 -2.12 -9.33
CA ARG A 11 8.24 -2.98 -10.16
C ARG A 11 9.49 -3.27 -9.34
N VAL A 12 9.68 -4.52 -8.97
CA VAL A 12 10.83 -4.89 -8.14
C VAL A 12 12.06 -4.92 -9.04
N THR A 13 13.07 -4.14 -8.69
CA THR A 13 14.29 -4.06 -9.50
C THR A 13 15.35 -5.02 -9.03
N ASN A 14 15.30 -5.44 -7.76
CA ASN A 14 16.24 -6.42 -7.24
C ASN A 14 15.48 -7.43 -6.38
N PRO A 15 15.00 -8.52 -6.98
CA PRO A 15 14.18 -9.48 -6.23
C PRO A 15 14.89 -10.13 -5.05
N GLU A 16 16.18 -10.35 -5.15
CA GLU A 16 16.91 -10.96 -4.06
C GLU A 16 16.86 -10.09 -2.82
N ASN A 17 17.18 -8.82 -2.95
CA ASN A 17 17.19 -7.93 -1.79
C ASN A 17 15.77 -7.58 -1.34
N TYR A 18 14.81 -7.60 -2.27
CA TYR A 18 13.44 -7.27 -1.93
C TYR A 18 12.81 -8.32 -1.01
N LYS A 19 13.34 -9.54 -1.00
CA LYS A 19 12.80 -10.59 -0.15
C LYS A 19 12.86 -10.20 1.32
N GLU A 20 13.88 -9.49 1.71
CA GLU A 20 14.02 -9.05 3.09
C GLU A 20 12.87 -8.11 3.45
N TYR A 21 12.47 -7.25 2.51
CA TYR A 21 11.34 -6.36 2.74
C TYR A 21 10.06 -7.16 2.98
N ILE A 22 9.83 -8.17 2.14
CA ILE A 22 8.62 -8.98 2.25
C ILE A 22 8.55 -9.65 3.62
N GLU A 23 9.66 -10.15 4.11
CA GLU A 23 9.67 -10.83 5.40
C GLU A 23 9.48 -9.87 6.57
N LYS A 24 10.06 -8.69 6.48
CA LYS A 24 10.06 -7.79 7.61
C LYS A 24 8.85 -6.89 7.71
N VAL A 25 8.14 -6.68 6.61
CA VAL A 25 7.01 -5.75 6.63
C VAL A 25 5.79 -6.33 7.35
N ASN A 26 5.60 -7.65 7.30
CA ASN A 26 4.42 -8.27 7.87
C ASN A 26 4.16 -7.95 9.34
N PRO A 27 5.13 -8.16 10.23
CA PRO A 27 4.84 -7.90 11.64
C PRO A 27 4.57 -6.42 11.93
N ILE A 28 5.14 -5.54 11.12
CA ILE A 28 4.94 -4.12 11.35
C ILE A 28 3.55 -3.71 10.90
N VAL A 29 3.07 -4.24 9.79
CA VAL A 29 1.71 -3.99 9.34
C VAL A 29 0.73 -4.45 10.41
N LYS A 30 0.96 -5.65 10.99
CA LYS A 30 0.08 -6.16 12.01
C LYS A 30 0.12 -5.31 13.26
N LYS A 31 1.28 -4.80 13.63
CA LYS A 31 1.40 -3.99 14.82
C LYS A 31 0.52 -2.75 14.72
N PHE A 32 0.31 -2.23 13.54
CA PHE A 32 -0.51 -1.05 13.33
C PHE A 32 -1.93 -1.41 12.87
N ASP A 33 -2.33 -2.66 13.10
CA ASP A 33 -3.69 -3.14 12.82
C ASP A 33 -4.03 -3.19 11.34
N GLY A 34 -3.03 -3.31 10.51
CA GLY A 34 -3.25 -3.42 9.06
C GLY A 34 -3.41 -4.85 8.62
N GLU A 35 -4.00 -5.02 7.45
CA GLU A 35 -4.11 -6.35 6.87
C GLU A 35 -3.93 -6.25 5.37
N PHE A 36 -3.37 -7.31 4.78
CA PHE A 36 -3.18 -7.35 3.35
C PHE A 36 -4.48 -7.84 2.70
N LEU A 37 -5.04 -7.02 1.81
CA LEU A 37 -6.21 -7.43 1.05
C LEU A 37 -5.80 -8.01 -0.29
N VAL A 38 -4.80 -7.41 -0.95
CA VAL A 38 -4.27 -7.91 -2.20
C VAL A 38 -2.76 -7.94 -2.05
N ARG A 39 -2.15 -9.07 -2.35
CA ARG A 39 -0.73 -9.20 -2.17
C ARG A 39 -0.13 -9.85 -3.40
N ASN A 40 -0.08 -9.06 -4.46
CA ASN A 40 0.51 -9.48 -5.73
C ASN A 40 -0.19 -10.72 -6.31
N GLY A 41 -1.52 -10.71 -6.32
CA GLY A 41 -2.29 -11.81 -6.89
C GLY A 41 -2.45 -11.67 -8.40
N GLU A 42 -3.22 -12.55 -8.98
CA GLU A 42 -3.46 -12.49 -10.41
C GLU A 42 -4.32 -11.29 -10.76
N TYR A 43 -4.11 -10.73 -11.93
CA TYR A 43 -4.95 -9.65 -12.40
C TYR A 43 -4.84 -9.55 -13.91
N GLN A 44 -5.75 -8.81 -14.51
CA GLN A 44 -5.72 -8.51 -15.94
C GLN A 44 -5.88 -7.01 -16.11
N ILE A 45 -5.23 -6.46 -17.12
CA ILE A 45 -5.37 -5.05 -17.41
C ILE A 45 -6.34 -4.96 -18.59
N PHE A 46 -7.47 -4.29 -18.37
CA PHE A 46 -8.47 -4.18 -19.42
C PHE A 46 -8.30 -2.92 -20.25
N ASP A 47 -7.73 -1.89 -19.70
CA ASP A 47 -7.49 -0.65 -20.42
C ASP A 47 -6.14 -0.11 -20.03
N GLY A 48 -5.37 0.30 -20.98
CA GLY A 48 -4.09 0.95 -20.72
C GLY A 48 -2.97 -0.03 -20.43
N GLU A 49 -1.88 0.52 -19.94
CA GLU A 49 -0.68 -0.25 -19.66
C GLU A 49 -0.07 0.22 -18.36
N THR A 50 0.77 -0.57 -17.77
CA THR A 50 1.50 -0.16 -16.57
C THR A 50 2.90 -0.75 -16.60
N ASN A 51 3.85 -0.01 -16.04
CA ASN A 51 5.21 -0.50 -15.89
C ASN A 51 5.42 -1.02 -14.49
N PHE A 52 4.38 -1.04 -13.66
CA PHE A 52 4.49 -1.43 -12.27
C PHE A 52 3.50 -2.58 -12.00
N PRO A 53 3.87 -3.79 -12.37
CA PRO A 53 2.94 -4.91 -12.34
C PRO A 53 2.59 -5.48 -10.97
N ARG A 54 3.35 -5.16 -9.94
CA ARG A 54 3.08 -5.73 -8.63
C ARG A 54 2.08 -4.86 -7.91
N ILE A 55 0.93 -5.41 -7.56
CA ILE A 55 -0.14 -4.65 -6.91
C ILE A 55 -0.35 -5.18 -5.50
N ILE A 56 -0.31 -4.29 -4.52
CA ILE A 56 -0.50 -4.65 -3.13
C ILE A 56 -1.49 -3.66 -2.54
N ILE A 57 -2.49 -4.15 -1.83
CA ILE A 57 -3.46 -3.29 -1.18
C ILE A 57 -3.55 -3.70 0.28
N LEU A 58 -3.40 -2.71 1.17
CA LEU A 58 -3.50 -2.92 2.60
C LEU A 58 -4.71 -2.15 3.11
N LYS A 59 -5.29 -2.64 4.19
CA LYS A 59 -6.39 -1.94 4.84
C LYS A 59 -6.01 -1.69 6.29
N PHE A 60 -6.24 -0.48 6.76
CA PHE A 60 -6.02 -0.10 8.16
C PHE A 60 -7.34 0.41 8.73
N PRO A 61 -7.51 0.40 10.04
CA PRO A 61 -8.77 0.84 10.65
C PRO A 61 -9.15 2.28 10.33
N SER A 62 -8.16 3.12 10.02
CA SER A 62 -8.42 4.50 9.66
C SER A 62 -7.29 5.03 8.81
N TYR A 63 -7.53 6.18 8.20
CA TYR A 63 -6.52 6.88 7.42
C TYR A 63 -5.34 7.26 8.31
N GLU A 64 -5.64 7.75 9.50
CA GLU A 64 -4.60 8.14 10.45
C GLU A 64 -3.73 6.96 10.84
N ARG A 65 -4.34 5.80 11.02
CA ARG A 65 -3.56 4.63 11.42
C ARG A 65 -2.63 4.19 10.28
N ALA A 66 -3.09 4.29 9.04
CA ALA A 66 -2.24 3.99 7.89
C ALA A 66 -1.04 4.95 7.83
N LEU A 67 -1.29 6.24 8.11
CA LEU A 67 -0.21 7.21 8.14
C LEU A 67 0.76 6.93 9.28
N GLU A 68 0.26 6.51 10.43
CA GLU A 68 1.12 6.16 11.56
C GLU A 68 2.05 5.03 11.17
N TRP A 69 1.51 4.02 10.48
CA TRP A 69 2.33 2.91 10.02
C TRP A 69 3.42 3.39 9.07
N TYR A 70 3.02 4.15 8.08
CA TYR A 70 3.96 4.58 7.04
C TYR A 70 5.08 5.45 7.60
N ASN A 71 4.77 6.28 8.60
CA ASN A 71 5.73 7.18 9.18
C ASN A 71 6.38 6.66 10.46
N SER A 72 6.14 5.41 10.83
CA SER A 72 6.64 4.88 12.08
C SER A 72 8.15 4.67 12.03
N GLU A 73 8.78 4.70 13.20
CA GLU A 73 10.20 4.44 13.29
C GLU A 73 10.49 3.00 12.91
N GLU A 74 9.57 2.10 13.23
CA GLU A 74 9.76 0.68 12.92
C GLU A 74 9.78 0.42 11.42
N TYR A 75 8.94 1.15 10.67
CA TYR A 75 8.86 0.92 9.23
C TYR A 75 9.99 1.63 8.49
N LYS A 76 10.58 2.65 9.07
CA LYS A 76 11.56 3.48 8.38
C LYS A 76 12.70 2.69 7.72
N PRO A 77 13.41 1.81 8.44
CA PRO A 77 14.48 1.06 7.80
C PRO A 77 13.96 0.05 6.78
N ILE A 78 12.75 -0.47 7.02
CA ILE A 78 12.16 -1.45 6.12
C ILE A 78 11.71 -0.76 4.84
N LYS A 79 11.15 0.44 4.98
CA LYS A 79 10.75 1.22 3.81
C LYS A 79 11.95 1.49 2.93
N GLN A 80 13.12 1.72 3.52
CA GLN A 80 14.32 2.00 2.74
C GLN A 80 14.69 0.79 1.87
N ILE A 81 14.51 -0.42 2.38
CA ILE A 81 14.77 -1.62 1.60
C ILE A 81 13.87 -1.62 0.36
N ARG A 82 12.60 -1.25 0.52
CA ARG A 82 11.69 -1.20 -0.61
C ARG A 82 12.12 -0.10 -1.60
N LEU A 83 12.46 1.07 -1.09
CA LEU A 83 12.85 2.17 -1.97
C LEU A 83 14.11 1.86 -2.75
N ASP A 84 15.02 1.09 -2.16
CA ASP A 84 16.27 0.74 -2.84
C ASP A 84 16.09 -0.36 -3.87
N ASN A 85 15.04 -1.15 -3.76
CA ASN A 85 14.92 -2.36 -4.58
C ASN A 85 13.62 -2.45 -5.38
N ALA A 86 12.85 -1.38 -5.43
CA ALA A 86 11.62 -1.35 -6.21
C ALA A 86 11.30 0.07 -6.62
N GLU A 87 10.55 0.21 -7.72
CA GLU A 87 10.10 1.50 -8.20
C GLU A 87 8.59 1.48 -8.26
N GLY A 88 7.97 2.64 -8.21
CA GLY A 88 6.52 2.71 -8.36
C GLY A 88 5.90 3.72 -7.43
N THR A 89 4.62 3.53 -7.12
CA THR A 89 3.87 4.46 -6.30
C THR A 89 3.32 3.77 -5.07
N ASN A 90 3.10 4.55 -4.03
CA ASN A 90 2.51 4.08 -2.81
C ASN A 90 1.53 5.16 -2.39
N ILE A 91 0.25 4.86 -2.46
CA ILE A 91 -0.80 5.84 -2.24
C ILE A 91 -1.57 5.48 -0.99
N ILE A 92 -1.82 6.44 -0.11
CA ILE A 92 -2.63 6.21 1.07
C ILE A 92 -3.89 7.03 0.92
N THR A 93 -5.04 6.39 0.99
CA THR A 93 -6.30 7.06 0.79
C THR A 93 -7.30 6.58 1.83
N VAL A 94 -8.50 7.13 1.80
CA VAL A 94 -9.50 6.82 2.79
C VAL A 94 -10.79 6.49 2.08
N SER A 95 -11.58 5.61 2.69
CA SER A 95 -12.86 5.22 2.13
C SER A 95 -13.96 5.87 2.93
N TYR A 96 -14.58 6.91 2.40
CA TYR A 96 -15.74 7.53 3.04
C TYR A 96 -16.97 6.77 2.58
N THR A 97 -17.75 6.32 3.56
CA THR A 97 -18.87 5.51 3.21
C THR A 97 -20.18 6.24 3.16
N HIS A 98 -20.27 7.45 3.70
CA HIS A 98 -21.56 8.12 3.60
C HIS A 98 -21.51 9.12 2.48
N LEU A 99 -22.66 9.37 1.96
CA LEU A 99 -22.74 10.10 0.81
C LEU A 99 -22.82 11.52 0.85
N THR A 100 -22.30 12.15 1.75
CA THR A 100 -22.40 13.58 1.75
C THR A 100 -21.37 14.07 0.83
N LEU A 101 -20.90 13.24 -0.02
CA LEU A 101 -19.90 13.65 -0.88
C LEU A 101 -20.39 14.02 -2.16
N PRO A 102 -21.14 14.91 -2.28
CA PRO A 102 -21.71 15.26 -3.50
C PRO A 102 -20.69 15.86 -4.29
N THR A 103 -19.77 16.35 -3.72
CA THR A 103 -18.81 17.04 -4.46
C THR A 103 -18.23 16.16 -5.40
N ILE A 104 -18.39 15.00 -5.23
CA ILE A 104 -17.85 14.22 -6.08
C ILE A 104 -18.20 14.36 -7.31
N ARG A 105 -19.14 14.79 -7.50
CA ARG A 105 -19.57 14.79 -8.66
C ARG A 105 -18.83 15.33 -9.54
N SER A 106 -18.27 15.89 -9.33
CA SER A 106 -17.73 16.58 -10.24
C SER A 106 -16.92 15.91 -11.03
N VAL A 107 -16.82 15.13 -11.17
CA VAL A 107 -16.02 14.57 -11.99
C VAL A 107 -16.34 14.21 -12.87
#